data_513a4a58becd1c3eed2ee5c5854a46c0
#
_entry.id   513a4a58becd1c3eed2ee5c5854a46c0
#
_cell.length_a   1.000
_cell.length_b   1.000
_cell.length_c   1.000
_cell.angle_alpha   90.00
_cell.angle_beta   90.00
_cell.angle_gamma   90.00
#
_symmetry.space_group_name_H-M   'P 1'
#
loop_
_entity.id
_entity.type
_entity.pdbx_description
1 polymer ?
#
loop_
_entity_poly.entity_id
_entity_poly.type
_entity_poly.pdbx_seq_one_letter_code
_entity_poly.pdbx_strand_id
1 'polypeptide(L)'
;MKKILIDIDDTILVDCYLEVVNEYLHTNYTYKDIKKYWVDDIVPEEQLEEYLDYFYNKINIYDYGKTSENAIRVMKELTKYYEVFICSAYIDHRCLEICSKILVHKHNWLIKNLPFIKPENFIFTSRKDCIPTDIKIDDKLENLENADTKLLITAYHNKEIPKTTLKEKNIIRVDNWDAIAEILLNH
;
A
#
# COMPACT_ATOMS: atom_id res chain seq x y z
N MET A 1 -21.30 9.52 8.98
CA MET A 1 -19.84 9.73 9.08
C MET A 1 -19.28 9.52 7.69
N LYS A 2 -18.36 10.38 7.21
CA LYS A 2 -17.69 10.16 5.92
C LYS A 2 -16.79 8.94 6.00
N LYS A 3 -16.62 8.26 4.87
CA LYS A 3 -15.83 7.02 4.74
C LYS A 3 -14.46 7.30 4.15
N ILE A 4 -13.44 6.70 4.73
CA ILE A 4 -12.08 6.73 4.18
C ILE A 4 -11.67 5.31 3.81
N LEU A 5 -11.16 5.13 2.60
CA LEU A 5 -10.56 3.89 2.11
C LEU A 5 -9.04 4.08 2.04
N ILE A 6 -8.28 3.23 2.73
CA ILE A 6 -6.81 3.34 2.87
C ILE A 6 -6.15 2.06 2.38
N ASP A 7 -5.13 2.18 1.52
CA ASP A 7 -4.28 1.04 1.11
C ASP A 7 -3.26 0.66 2.18
N ILE A 8 -2.65 -0.52 2.03
CA ILE A 8 -1.60 -1.03 2.92
C ILE A 8 -0.20 -0.79 2.33
N ASP A 9 0.07 -1.44 1.18
CA ASP A 9 1.41 -1.50 0.59
C ASP A 9 1.83 -0.13 0.08
N ASP A 10 3.07 0.26 0.35
CA ASP A 10 3.63 1.59 0.02
C ASP A 10 2.80 2.79 0.53
N THR A 11 1.81 2.54 1.38
CA THR A 11 0.93 3.53 2.00
C THR A 11 1.05 3.53 3.52
N ILE A 12 0.61 2.45 4.20
CA ILE A 12 0.77 2.26 5.65
C ILE A 12 2.06 1.54 5.96
N LEU A 13 2.40 0.55 5.17
CA LEU A 13 3.55 -0.32 5.31
C LEU A 13 4.48 -0.12 4.12
N VAL A 14 5.75 0.19 4.38
CA VAL A 14 6.77 0.49 3.38
C VAL A 14 7.94 -0.48 3.49
N ASP A 15 8.77 -0.52 2.45
CA ASP A 15 10.02 -1.28 2.36
C ASP A 15 9.89 -2.81 2.30
N CYS A 16 8.71 -3.42 2.47
CA CYS A 16 8.53 -4.87 2.50
C CYS A 16 9.23 -5.59 1.34
N TYR A 17 8.89 -5.19 0.12
CA TYR A 17 9.37 -5.86 -1.09
C TYR A 17 10.87 -5.67 -1.31
N LEU A 18 11.39 -4.48 -1.03
CA LEU A 18 12.80 -4.16 -1.19
C LEU A 18 13.68 -4.90 -0.18
N GLU A 19 13.25 -4.97 1.08
CA GLU A 19 13.97 -5.70 2.13
C GLU A 19 14.02 -7.20 1.82
N VAL A 20 12.91 -7.79 1.33
CA VAL A 20 12.88 -9.21 0.93
C VAL A 20 13.82 -9.51 -0.24
N VAL A 21 13.83 -8.66 -1.26
CA VAL A 21 14.76 -8.82 -2.40
C VAL A 21 16.21 -8.70 -1.94
N ASN A 22 16.50 -7.71 -1.09
CA ASN A 22 17.84 -7.51 -0.53
C ASN A 22 18.32 -8.71 0.29
N GLU A 23 17.43 -9.29 1.11
CA GLU A 23 17.76 -10.49 1.89
C GLU A 23 18.04 -11.68 0.97
N TYR A 24 17.16 -11.94 0.00
CA TYR A 24 17.29 -13.05 -0.91
C TYR A 24 18.58 -12.99 -1.76
N LEU A 25 18.88 -11.81 -2.32
CA LEU A 25 20.04 -11.60 -3.16
C LEU A 25 21.33 -11.28 -2.38
N HIS A 26 21.28 -11.15 -1.05
CA HIS A 26 22.38 -10.67 -0.21
C HIS A 26 22.96 -9.32 -0.67
N THR A 27 22.07 -8.37 -0.99
CA THR A 27 22.40 -7.05 -1.54
C THR A 27 21.91 -5.92 -0.63
N ASN A 28 22.21 -4.67 -1.01
CA ASN A 28 21.76 -3.46 -0.34
C ASN A 28 21.19 -2.47 -1.36
N TYR A 29 20.31 -2.94 -2.24
CA TYR A 29 19.62 -2.08 -3.19
C TYR A 29 18.76 -1.05 -2.47
N THR A 30 18.61 0.08 -3.13
CA THR A 30 17.72 1.17 -2.69
C THR A 30 16.67 1.42 -3.78
N TYR A 31 15.63 2.18 -3.48
CA TYR A 31 14.63 2.55 -4.50
C TYR A 31 15.22 3.33 -5.69
N LYS A 32 16.45 3.85 -5.62
CA LYS A 32 17.15 4.46 -6.76
C LYS A 32 17.59 3.43 -7.80
N ASP A 33 17.73 2.19 -7.37
CA ASP A 33 18.14 1.07 -8.22
C ASP A 33 16.93 0.44 -8.93
N ILE A 34 15.71 0.68 -8.39
CA ILE A 34 14.46 0.17 -8.94
C ILE A 34 14.01 1.08 -10.10
N LYS A 35 13.95 0.52 -11.31
CA LYS A 35 13.61 1.27 -12.53
C LYS A 35 12.20 1.03 -13.03
N LYS A 36 11.51 0.03 -12.50
CA LYS A 36 10.15 -0.36 -12.87
C LYS A 36 9.24 -0.37 -11.66
N TYR A 37 7.98 -0.71 -11.89
CA TYR A 37 6.99 -0.79 -10.81
C TYR A 37 7.30 -1.95 -9.83
N TRP A 38 7.64 -3.14 -10.36
CA TRP A 38 7.91 -4.31 -9.53
C TRP A 38 9.35 -4.27 -8.99
N VAL A 39 9.50 -4.35 -7.67
CA VAL A 39 10.82 -4.36 -7.02
C VAL A 39 11.61 -5.60 -7.43
N ASP A 40 10.95 -6.73 -7.61
CA ASP A 40 11.56 -8.00 -8.00
C ASP A 40 12.01 -8.07 -9.48
N ASP A 41 11.77 -7.04 -10.29
CA ASP A 41 12.39 -6.89 -11.61
C ASP A 41 13.92 -6.80 -11.58
N ILE A 42 14.53 -6.61 -10.39
CA ILE A 42 16.00 -6.65 -10.22
C ILE A 42 16.53 -8.08 -9.93
N VAL A 43 15.64 -9.04 -9.66
CA VAL A 43 16.03 -10.44 -9.50
C VAL A 43 16.43 -10.99 -10.86
N PRO A 44 17.60 -11.65 -10.99
CA PRO A 44 18.01 -12.28 -12.24
C PRO A 44 16.97 -13.29 -12.73
N GLU A 45 16.71 -13.32 -14.04
CA GLU A 45 15.68 -14.16 -14.66
C GLU A 45 15.85 -15.65 -14.28
N GLU A 46 17.09 -16.13 -14.25
CA GLU A 46 17.43 -17.51 -13.85
C GLU A 46 17.14 -17.84 -12.39
N GLN A 47 16.95 -16.84 -11.52
CA GLN A 47 16.64 -17.01 -10.11
C GLN A 47 15.18 -16.67 -9.78
N LEU A 48 14.42 -16.17 -10.74
CA LEU A 48 13.09 -15.62 -10.47
C LEU A 48 12.11 -16.67 -9.94
N GLU A 49 12.14 -17.89 -10.48
CA GLU A 49 11.26 -18.98 -10.02
C GLU A 49 11.56 -19.37 -8.56
N GLU A 50 12.85 -19.50 -8.22
CA GLU A 50 13.27 -19.79 -6.84
C GLU A 50 12.95 -18.64 -5.88
N TYR A 51 13.13 -17.39 -6.32
CA TYR A 51 12.74 -16.21 -5.56
C TYR A 51 11.24 -16.18 -5.31
N LEU A 52 10.39 -16.48 -6.29
CA LEU A 52 8.95 -16.51 -6.11
C LEU A 52 8.52 -17.63 -5.15
N ASP A 53 9.17 -18.81 -5.19
CA ASP A 53 8.93 -19.86 -4.18
C ASP A 53 9.34 -19.38 -2.78
N TYR A 54 10.49 -18.74 -2.66
CA TYR A 54 10.93 -18.15 -1.40
C TYR A 54 9.91 -17.11 -0.90
N PHE A 55 9.56 -16.14 -1.72
CA PHE A 55 8.66 -15.04 -1.41
C PHE A 55 7.27 -15.51 -0.95
N TYR A 56 6.68 -16.48 -1.65
CA TYR A 56 5.32 -16.93 -1.34
C TYR A 56 5.23 -18.08 -0.33
N ASN A 57 6.28 -18.90 -0.22
CA ASN A 57 6.21 -20.16 0.52
C ASN A 57 7.11 -20.24 1.74
N LYS A 58 8.15 -19.42 1.84
CA LYS A 58 9.14 -19.54 2.91
C LYS A 58 9.07 -18.41 3.93
N ILE A 59 8.54 -17.24 3.54
CA ILE A 59 8.53 -16.05 4.39
C ILE A 59 7.13 -15.43 4.51
N ASN A 60 6.97 -14.53 5.47
CA ASN A 60 5.87 -13.58 5.52
C ASN A 60 6.43 -12.19 5.21
N ILE A 61 6.15 -11.65 4.04
CA ILE A 61 6.69 -10.36 3.58
C ILE A 61 6.34 -9.20 4.52
N TYR A 62 5.23 -9.29 5.25
CA TYR A 62 4.77 -8.25 6.18
C TYR A 62 5.61 -8.17 7.46
N ASP A 63 6.47 -9.16 7.72
CA ASP A 63 7.45 -9.12 8.81
C ASP A 63 8.69 -8.28 8.46
N TYR A 64 8.90 -7.97 7.17
CA TYR A 64 10.02 -7.15 6.67
C TYR A 64 9.71 -5.67 6.56
N GLY A 65 8.45 -5.32 6.45
CA GLY A 65 8.03 -3.94 6.26
C GLY A 65 8.13 -3.09 7.52
N LYS A 66 8.27 -1.79 7.30
CA LYS A 66 8.22 -0.77 8.35
C LYS A 66 6.91 -0.01 8.23
N THR A 67 6.26 0.26 9.35
CA THR A 67 5.11 1.17 9.34
C THR A 67 5.60 2.57 8.97
N SER A 68 4.94 3.19 8.00
CA SER A 68 5.22 4.58 7.60
C SER A 68 5.11 5.51 8.80
N GLU A 69 6.02 6.46 8.90
CA GLU A 69 6.10 7.37 10.04
C GLU A 69 4.75 8.06 10.30
N ASN A 70 4.32 8.09 11.56
CA ASN A 70 3.05 8.64 12.02
C ASN A 70 1.77 7.96 11.48
N ALA A 71 1.84 6.96 10.59
CA ALA A 71 0.67 6.32 9.98
C ALA A 71 -0.33 5.83 11.03
N ILE A 72 0.11 5.02 11.98
CA ILE A 72 -0.76 4.44 13.02
C ILE A 72 -1.40 5.52 13.89
N ARG A 73 -0.62 6.55 14.27
CA ARG A 73 -1.10 7.67 15.08
C ARG A 73 -2.21 8.43 14.36
N VAL A 74 -1.97 8.80 13.10
CA VAL A 74 -2.91 9.57 12.29
C VAL A 74 -4.16 8.74 11.99
N MET A 75 -4.01 7.48 11.60
CA MET A 75 -5.16 6.59 11.37
C MET A 75 -6.04 6.43 12.61
N LYS A 76 -5.43 6.26 13.79
CA LYS A 76 -6.17 6.19 15.06
C LYS A 76 -6.93 7.48 15.35
N GLU A 77 -6.37 8.64 15.00
CA GLU A 77 -7.07 9.90 15.14
C GLU A 77 -8.22 10.03 14.11
N LEU A 78 -7.99 9.62 12.85
CA LEU A 78 -9.02 9.62 11.82
C LEU A 78 -10.25 8.79 12.22
N THR A 79 -10.09 7.66 12.94
CA THR A 79 -11.25 6.85 13.38
C THR A 79 -12.22 7.57 14.31
N LYS A 80 -11.85 8.71 14.88
CA LYS A 80 -12.75 9.51 15.71
C LYS A 80 -13.76 10.33 14.88
N TYR A 81 -13.41 10.65 13.64
CA TYR A 81 -14.17 11.55 12.77
C TYR A 81 -14.72 10.88 11.52
N TYR A 82 -14.12 9.74 11.13
CA TYR A 82 -14.39 9.03 9.88
C TYR A 82 -14.65 7.54 10.15
N GLU A 83 -15.42 6.92 9.27
CA GLU A 83 -15.49 5.47 9.18
C GLU A 83 -14.33 5.00 8.30
N VAL A 84 -13.31 4.38 8.91
CA VAL A 84 -12.08 3.99 8.24
C VAL A 84 -12.17 2.54 7.78
N PHE A 85 -11.90 2.32 6.49
CA PHE A 85 -11.78 1.02 5.83
C PHE A 85 -10.34 0.84 5.35
N ILE A 86 -9.83 -0.38 5.44
CA ILE A 86 -8.59 -0.79 4.79
C ILE A 86 -8.94 -1.54 3.52
N CYS A 87 -8.33 -1.16 2.39
CA CYS A 87 -8.60 -1.82 1.12
C CYS A 87 -7.30 -2.14 0.39
N SER A 88 -6.97 -3.41 0.28
CA SER A 88 -5.71 -3.84 -0.32
C SER A 88 -5.90 -4.96 -1.34
N ALA A 89 -5.10 -4.91 -2.41
CA ALA A 89 -5.02 -5.97 -3.40
C ALA A 89 -4.19 -7.15 -2.85
N TYR A 90 -4.49 -8.35 -3.32
CA TYR A 90 -3.72 -9.55 -2.98
C TYR A 90 -3.43 -10.44 -4.20
N ILE A 91 -3.94 -10.05 -5.37
CA ILE A 91 -3.77 -10.83 -6.60
C ILE A 91 -2.45 -10.45 -7.26
N ASP A 92 -1.60 -11.42 -7.45
CA ASP A 92 -0.48 -11.38 -8.37
C ASP A 92 -0.79 -12.32 -9.55
N HIS A 93 -0.94 -11.75 -10.74
CA HIS A 93 -1.27 -12.52 -11.94
C HIS A 93 -0.18 -13.50 -12.38
N ARG A 94 1.03 -13.36 -11.84
CA ARG A 94 2.14 -14.28 -12.10
C ARG A 94 2.02 -15.58 -11.29
N CYS A 95 1.29 -15.56 -10.17
CA CYS A 95 1.24 -16.65 -9.18
C CYS A 95 -0.17 -16.81 -8.59
N LEU A 96 -1.19 -16.96 -9.42
CA LEU A 96 -2.62 -16.97 -8.99
C LEU A 96 -2.95 -18.04 -7.95
N GLU A 97 -2.34 -19.22 -8.05
CA GLU A 97 -2.65 -20.36 -7.15
C GLU A 97 -2.23 -20.10 -5.69
N ILE A 98 -1.29 -19.19 -5.47
CA ILE A 98 -0.73 -18.94 -4.13
C ILE A 98 -1.04 -17.55 -3.57
N CYS A 99 -1.77 -16.72 -4.31
CA CYS A 99 -2.18 -15.38 -3.86
C CYS A 99 -2.93 -15.38 -2.52
N SER A 100 -3.65 -16.46 -2.21
CA SER A 100 -4.36 -16.60 -0.93
C SER A 100 -3.43 -16.52 0.29
N LYS A 101 -2.15 -16.87 0.17
CA LYS A 101 -1.16 -16.73 1.24
C LYS A 101 -0.90 -15.27 1.57
N ILE A 102 -0.77 -14.42 0.56
CA ILE A 102 -0.65 -12.97 0.74
C ILE A 102 -1.87 -12.39 1.46
N LEU A 103 -3.06 -12.84 1.09
CA LEU A 103 -4.29 -12.42 1.78
C LEU A 103 -4.24 -12.77 3.27
N VAL A 104 -3.82 -13.99 3.62
CA VAL A 104 -3.68 -14.42 5.03
C VAL A 104 -2.64 -13.56 5.76
N HIS A 105 -1.50 -13.30 5.15
CA HIS A 105 -0.45 -12.47 5.74
C HIS A 105 -0.94 -11.03 5.99
N LYS A 106 -1.61 -10.41 4.99
CA LYS A 106 -2.22 -9.09 5.13
C LYS A 106 -3.24 -9.04 6.26
N HIS A 107 -4.16 -9.98 6.27
CA HIS A 107 -5.19 -10.05 7.30
C HIS A 107 -4.58 -10.16 8.71
N ASN A 108 -3.61 -11.06 8.90
CA ASN A 108 -2.94 -11.24 10.18
C ASN A 108 -2.18 -9.98 10.63
N TRP A 109 -1.51 -9.33 9.68
CA TRP A 109 -0.81 -8.07 9.94
C TRP A 109 -1.80 -6.97 10.40
N LEU A 110 -2.94 -6.83 9.72
CA LEU A 110 -3.97 -5.85 10.07
C LEU A 110 -4.52 -6.08 11.48
N ILE A 111 -4.90 -7.32 11.81
CA ILE A 111 -5.41 -7.68 13.16
C ILE A 111 -4.39 -7.30 14.24
N LYS A 112 -3.10 -7.58 13.98
CA LYS A 112 -2.02 -7.32 14.94
C LYS A 112 -1.72 -5.82 15.11
N ASN A 113 -1.66 -5.08 14.02
CA ASN A 113 -1.12 -3.72 13.99
C ASN A 113 -2.19 -2.62 14.00
N LEU A 114 -3.42 -2.92 13.56
CA LEU A 114 -4.55 -1.98 13.51
C LEU A 114 -5.75 -2.45 14.36
N PRO A 115 -5.57 -2.81 15.65
CA PRO A 115 -6.65 -3.36 16.48
C PRO A 115 -7.78 -2.36 16.77
N PHE A 116 -7.60 -1.09 16.41
CA PHE A 116 -8.60 -0.03 16.53
C PHE A 116 -9.52 0.09 15.29
N ILE A 117 -9.25 -0.67 14.22
CA ILE A 117 -10.12 -0.80 13.04
C ILE A 117 -10.82 -2.16 13.12
N LYS A 118 -12.13 -2.16 12.94
CA LYS A 118 -12.92 -3.40 12.98
C LYS A 118 -12.56 -4.30 11.80
N PRO A 119 -12.42 -5.62 12.00
CA PRO A 119 -12.12 -6.54 10.90
C PRO A 119 -13.15 -6.51 9.76
N GLU A 120 -14.40 -6.18 10.04
CA GLU A 120 -15.47 -6.02 9.04
C GLU A 120 -15.18 -4.87 8.06
N ASN A 121 -14.28 -3.97 8.42
CA ASN A 121 -13.85 -2.86 7.57
C ASN A 121 -12.61 -3.21 6.72
N PHE A 122 -12.17 -4.47 6.70
CA PHE A 122 -11.09 -4.93 5.82
C PHE A 122 -11.66 -5.44 4.50
N ILE A 123 -11.24 -4.83 3.39
CA ILE A 123 -11.67 -5.13 2.04
C ILE A 123 -10.45 -5.61 1.25
N PHE A 124 -10.55 -6.76 0.62
CA PHE A 124 -9.49 -7.31 -0.22
C PHE A 124 -9.96 -7.41 -1.67
N THR A 125 -9.45 -6.55 -2.51
CA THR A 125 -9.78 -6.49 -3.93
C THR A 125 -8.69 -5.80 -4.74
N SER A 126 -8.47 -6.25 -5.96
CA SER A 126 -7.63 -5.56 -6.95
C SER A 126 -8.41 -4.50 -7.76
N ARG A 127 -9.72 -4.37 -7.54
CA ARG A 127 -10.60 -3.42 -8.22
C ARG A 127 -11.08 -2.33 -7.28
N LYS A 128 -10.12 -1.64 -6.64
CA LYS A 128 -10.40 -0.51 -5.74
C LYS A 128 -11.09 0.66 -6.44
N ASP A 129 -10.83 0.80 -7.75
CA ASP A 129 -11.49 1.76 -8.63
C ASP A 129 -13.02 1.64 -8.61
N CYS A 130 -13.56 0.42 -8.45
CA CYS A 130 -15.01 0.16 -8.43
C CYS A 130 -15.70 0.51 -7.11
N ILE A 131 -14.97 0.87 -6.06
CA ILE A 131 -15.54 1.15 -4.74
C ILE A 131 -15.74 2.68 -4.60
N PRO A 132 -16.98 3.19 -4.62
CA PRO A 132 -17.24 4.60 -4.35
C PRO A 132 -17.04 4.90 -2.87
N THR A 133 -16.38 6.03 -2.55
CA THR A 133 -16.16 6.47 -1.17
C THR A 133 -15.90 7.97 -1.11
N ASP A 134 -16.04 8.59 0.07
CA ASP A 134 -15.79 10.02 0.23
C ASP A 134 -14.29 10.34 0.07
N ILE A 135 -13.40 9.50 0.62
CA ILE A 135 -11.96 9.77 0.64
C ILE A 135 -11.20 8.47 0.32
N LYS A 136 -10.20 8.56 -0.56
CA LYS A 136 -9.22 7.49 -0.77
C LYS A 136 -7.81 7.97 -0.52
N ILE A 137 -7.01 7.11 0.12
CA ILE A 137 -5.57 7.27 0.35
C ILE A 137 -4.87 6.04 -0.21
N ASP A 138 -4.09 6.22 -1.25
CA ASP A 138 -3.43 5.11 -1.98
C ASP A 138 -2.16 5.62 -2.66
N ASP A 139 -1.23 4.74 -2.96
CA ASP A 139 0.00 5.04 -3.70
C ASP A 139 -0.19 4.93 -5.22
N LYS A 140 -1.30 4.32 -5.67
CA LYS A 140 -1.65 4.14 -7.08
C LYS A 140 -2.76 5.07 -7.53
N LEU A 141 -2.48 5.79 -8.59
CA LEU A 141 -3.38 6.79 -9.16
C LEU A 141 -4.73 6.18 -9.58
N GLU A 142 -4.72 4.99 -10.17
CA GLU A 142 -5.91 4.30 -10.67
C GLU A 142 -6.85 3.89 -9.52
N ASN A 143 -6.31 3.58 -8.36
CA ASN A 143 -7.08 3.16 -7.20
C ASN A 143 -7.89 4.30 -6.58
N LEU A 144 -7.51 5.55 -6.87
CA LEU A 144 -8.17 6.76 -6.36
C LEU A 144 -9.46 7.12 -7.11
N GLU A 145 -9.79 6.44 -8.21
CA GLU A 145 -11.02 6.69 -8.93
C GLU A 145 -12.26 6.45 -8.06
N ASN A 146 -13.35 7.16 -8.37
CA ASN A 146 -14.62 7.10 -7.61
C ASN A 146 -14.49 7.50 -6.13
N ALA A 147 -13.66 8.54 -5.86
CA ALA A 147 -13.62 9.22 -4.57
C ALA A 147 -13.81 10.73 -4.76
N ASP A 148 -14.45 11.38 -3.78
CA ASP A 148 -14.62 12.84 -3.76
C ASP A 148 -13.28 13.53 -3.44
N THR A 149 -12.55 13.01 -2.45
CA THR A 149 -11.19 13.44 -2.09
C THR A 149 -10.20 12.34 -2.38
N LYS A 150 -9.19 12.64 -3.20
CA LYS A 150 -8.19 11.71 -3.70
C LYS A 150 -6.81 12.12 -3.19
N LEU A 151 -6.26 11.34 -2.26
CA LEU A 151 -4.94 11.57 -1.68
C LEU A 151 -3.95 10.52 -2.22
N LEU A 152 -3.01 10.96 -3.06
CA LEU A 152 -1.94 10.13 -3.59
C LEU A 152 -0.73 10.26 -2.67
N ILE A 153 -0.43 9.23 -1.90
CA ILE A 153 0.80 9.22 -1.10
C ILE A 153 2.02 8.99 -2.00
N THR A 154 3.08 9.74 -1.74
CA THR A 154 4.31 9.65 -2.53
C THR A 154 5.03 8.33 -2.24
N ALA A 155 5.16 7.49 -3.25
CA ALA A 155 5.93 6.24 -3.26
C ALA A 155 6.99 6.26 -4.36
N TYR A 156 7.96 5.34 -4.32
CA TYR A 156 9.07 5.32 -5.28
C TYR A 156 8.63 5.32 -6.74
N HIS A 157 7.57 4.58 -7.07
CA HIS A 157 7.08 4.36 -8.44
C HIS A 157 6.18 5.48 -8.97
N ASN A 158 5.67 6.37 -8.11
CA ASN A 158 4.74 7.42 -8.51
C ASN A 158 5.32 8.84 -8.51
N LYS A 159 6.59 9.02 -8.10
CA LYS A 159 7.24 10.33 -7.96
C LYS A 159 7.22 11.17 -9.24
N GLU A 160 7.40 10.50 -10.39
CA GLU A 160 7.52 11.14 -11.69
C GLU A 160 6.16 11.47 -12.34
N ILE A 161 5.03 11.17 -11.68
CA ILE A 161 3.71 11.54 -12.21
C ILE A 161 3.62 13.08 -12.30
N PRO A 162 3.36 13.65 -13.49
CA PRO A 162 3.31 15.09 -13.70
C PRO A 162 2.23 15.78 -12.87
N LYS A 163 2.53 16.97 -12.35
CA LYS A 163 1.54 17.79 -11.62
C LYS A 163 0.31 18.12 -12.45
N THR A 164 0.46 18.23 -13.76
CA THR A 164 -0.66 18.43 -14.71
C THR A 164 -1.65 17.29 -14.66
N THR A 165 -1.16 16.03 -14.70
CA THR A 165 -1.98 14.82 -14.57
C THR A 165 -2.75 14.77 -13.24
N LEU A 166 -2.07 15.11 -12.13
CA LEU A 166 -2.72 15.16 -10.83
C LEU A 166 -3.83 16.20 -10.78
N LYS A 167 -3.58 17.38 -11.36
CA LYS A 167 -4.57 18.46 -11.42
C LYS A 167 -5.78 18.08 -12.27
N GLU A 168 -5.58 17.50 -13.45
CA GLU A 168 -6.63 17.03 -14.35
C GLU A 168 -7.54 15.98 -13.69
N LYS A 169 -6.97 15.11 -12.87
CA LYS A 169 -7.69 14.07 -12.12
C LYS A 169 -8.20 14.52 -10.75
N ASN A 170 -7.99 15.78 -10.37
CA ASN A 170 -8.33 16.33 -9.05
C ASN A 170 -7.72 15.52 -7.89
N ILE A 171 -6.43 15.18 -8.01
CA ILE A 171 -5.67 14.41 -7.04
C ILE A 171 -4.72 15.33 -6.27
N ILE A 172 -4.74 15.19 -4.93
CA ILE A 172 -3.82 15.86 -4.03
C ILE A 172 -2.68 14.89 -3.71
N ARG A 173 -1.44 15.28 -4.06
CA ARG A 173 -0.26 14.54 -3.65
C ARG A 173 0.07 14.89 -2.21
N VAL A 174 0.36 13.88 -1.41
CA VAL A 174 0.83 13.99 -0.02
C VAL A 174 2.13 13.22 0.14
N ASP A 175 3.09 13.78 0.87
CA ASP A 175 4.41 13.16 1.00
C ASP A 175 4.53 12.26 2.24
N ASN A 176 3.63 12.43 3.21
CA ASN A 176 3.66 11.69 4.45
C ASN A 176 2.30 11.75 5.18
N TRP A 177 2.19 11.03 6.29
CA TRP A 177 0.98 10.97 7.09
C TRP A 177 0.66 12.25 7.86
N ASP A 178 1.64 13.11 8.13
CA ASP A 178 1.37 14.42 8.76
C ASP A 178 0.65 15.35 7.79
N ALA A 179 1.02 15.33 6.49
CA ALA A 179 0.28 16.07 5.47
C ALA A 179 -1.17 15.56 5.30
N ILE A 180 -1.40 14.25 5.44
CA ILE A 180 -2.76 13.68 5.48
C ILE A 180 -3.54 14.21 6.69
N ALA A 181 -2.90 14.26 7.86
CA ALA A 181 -3.53 14.81 9.07
C ALA A 181 -3.88 16.30 8.92
N GLU A 182 -3.00 17.10 8.31
CA GLU A 182 -3.27 18.51 8.02
C GLU A 182 -4.50 18.71 7.14
N ILE A 183 -4.70 17.86 6.13
CA ILE A 183 -5.84 17.95 5.20
C ILE A 183 -7.13 17.47 5.86
N LEU A 184 -7.08 16.40 6.67
CA LEU A 184 -8.29 15.70 7.11
C LEU A 184 -8.70 16.00 8.56
N LEU A 185 -7.78 16.50 9.40
CA LEU A 185 -8.03 16.72 10.84
C LEU A 185 -8.06 18.20 11.25
N ASN A 186 -7.60 19.12 10.40
CA ASN A 186 -7.67 20.55 10.66
C ASN A 186 -9.07 21.08 10.26
N HIS A 187 -9.98 21.06 11.24
CA HIS A 187 -11.33 21.62 11.16
C HIS A 187 -11.44 22.90 11.96
#